data_9984992031f9da7927f9dc4e40d3c4c3
#
_entry.id   9984992031f9da7927f9dc4e40d3c4c3
#
_cell.length_a   1.000
_cell.length_b   1.000
_cell.length_c   1.000
_cell.angle_alpha   90.00
_cell.angle_beta   90.00
_cell.angle_gamma   90.00
#
_symmetry.space_group_name_H-M   'P 1'
#
loop_
_entity.id
_entity.type
_entity.pdbx_description
1 polymer ?
#
loop_
_entity_poly.entity_id
_entity_poly.type
_entity_poly.pdbx_seq_one_letter_code
_entity_poly.pdbx_strand_id
1 'polypeptide(L)'
;VQSANTDGVLVAYPPAQRQAVLDVFGRNAKRTGFEYEETPYRTMAMKDVNNYIAICVDGKVKTKGLYADSGLMKNPTMQVCSDAAVAYLKDGVFPVDYIVDWDRPEDFMAIRNVKGGGVQHKKMELDDSWAVNTWKLNKKGEEQPESWYHGVSGKTVKRVSKPPPEEI
;
A
#
# COMPACT_ATOMS: atom_id res chain seq x y z
N VAL A 1 13.45 -4.92 -22.60
CA VAL A 1 13.06 -5.56 -21.34
C VAL A 1 12.99 -4.49 -20.29
N GLN A 2 11.88 -4.39 -19.57
CA GLN A 2 11.67 -3.43 -18.47
C GLN A 2 11.93 -4.09 -17.11
N SER A 3 11.57 -5.35 -16.98
CA SER A 3 11.80 -6.13 -15.77
C SER A 3 11.86 -7.62 -16.09
N ALA A 4 12.58 -8.36 -15.28
CA ALA A 4 12.62 -9.82 -15.34
C ALA A 4 12.73 -10.37 -13.93
N ASN A 5 12.06 -11.49 -13.69
CA ASN A 5 12.17 -12.26 -12.46
C ASN A 5 12.27 -13.76 -12.81
N THR A 6 12.18 -14.64 -11.83
CA THR A 6 12.28 -16.09 -12.01
C THR A 6 11.26 -16.65 -13.00
N ASP A 7 10.04 -16.07 -12.99
CA ASP A 7 8.87 -16.68 -13.63
C ASP A 7 8.36 -15.87 -14.83
N GLY A 8 8.94 -14.68 -15.09
CA GLY A 8 8.43 -13.82 -16.15
C GLY A 8 9.33 -12.69 -16.57
N VAL A 9 9.07 -12.18 -17.76
CA VAL A 9 9.75 -11.04 -18.36
C VAL A 9 8.72 -10.01 -18.80
N LEU A 10 8.89 -8.77 -18.38
CA LEU A 10 8.11 -7.64 -18.85
C LEU A 10 8.85 -6.94 -19.99
N VAL A 11 8.20 -6.87 -21.13
CA VAL A 11 8.77 -6.25 -22.33
C VAL A 11 7.85 -5.12 -22.80
N ALA A 12 8.41 -3.92 -22.98
CA ALA A 12 7.73 -2.83 -23.66
C ALA A 12 8.25 -2.74 -25.09
N TYR A 13 7.35 -2.63 -26.05
CA TYR A 13 7.69 -2.52 -27.46
C TYR A 13 6.61 -1.73 -28.22
N PRO A 14 6.96 -1.05 -29.34
CA PRO A 14 5.97 -0.48 -30.23
C PRO A 14 5.06 -1.56 -30.83
N PRO A 15 3.75 -1.32 -31.04
CA PRO A 15 2.83 -2.32 -31.57
C PRO A 15 3.31 -3.00 -32.87
N ALA A 16 3.99 -2.25 -33.74
CA ALA A 16 4.55 -2.77 -34.99
C ALA A 16 5.63 -3.85 -34.78
N GLN A 17 6.25 -3.91 -33.61
CA GLN A 17 7.30 -4.88 -33.31
C GLN A 17 6.79 -6.13 -32.55
N ARG A 18 5.50 -6.19 -32.28
CA ARG A 18 4.90 -7.31 -31.52
C ARG A 18 5.30 -8.67 -32.09
N GLN A 19 5.16 -8.85 -33.42
CA GLN A 19 5.47 -10.13 -34.04
C GLN A 19 6.93 -10.52 -33.88
N ALA A 20 7.85 -9.58 -34.05
CA ALA A 20 9.28 -9.86 -33.87
C ALA A 20 9.63 -10.28 -32.41
N VAL A 21 8.95 -9.70 -31.43
CA VAL A 21 9.10 -10.10 -30.02
C VAL A 21 8.56 -11.51 -29.81
N LEU A 22 7.38 -11.82 -30.30
CA LEU A 22 6.78 -13.15 -30.21
C LEU A 22 7.65 -14.22 -30.89
N ASP A 23 8.27 -13.90 -32.03
CA ASP A 23 9.18 -14.81 -32.72
C ASP A 23 10.43 -15.14 -31.88
N VAL A 24 10.94 -14.18 -31.10
CA VAL A 24 12.05 -14.42 -30.17
C VAL A 24 11.63 -15.41 -29.08
N PHE A 25 10.46 -15.20 -28.46
CA PHE A 25 9.92 -16.12 -27.45
C PHE A 25 9.64 -17.51 -28.05
N GLY A 26 9.06 -17.58 -29.24
CA GLY A 26 8.80 -18.83 -29.94
C GLY A 26 10.05 -19.64 -30.26
N ARG A 27 11.15 -18.97 -30.69
CA ARG A 27 12.44 -19.63 -30.87
C ARG A 27 13.02 -20.15 -29.55
N ASN A 28 12.89 -19.36 -28.47
CA ASN A 28 13.37 -19.77 -27.17
C ASN A 28 12.56 -20.96 -26.60
N ALA A 29 11.24 -20.93 -26.75
CA ALA A 29 10.34 -22.02 -26.39
C ALA A 29 10.75 -23.34 -27.04
N LYS A 30 10.98 -23.31 -28.36
CA LYS A 30 11.46 -24.49 -29.11
C LYS A 30 12.81 -25.01 -28.62
N ARG A 31 13.71 -24.12 -28.23
CA ARG A 31 15.05 -24.48 -27.76
C ARG A 31 15.07 -25.06 -26.35
N THR A 32 14.19 -24.53 -25.46
CA THR A 32 14.21 -24.84 -24.02
C THR A 32 13.11 -25.78 -23.57
N GLY A 33 12.07 -25.96 -24.38
CA GLY A 33 10.86 -26.68 -23.99
C GLY A 33 9.94 -25.89 -23.04
N PHE A 34 10.21 -24.61 -22.80
CA PHE A 34 9.35 -23.77 -21.95
C PHE A 34 8.13 -23.31 -22.74
N GLU A 35 6.99 -23.25 -22.04
CA GLU A 35 5.78 -22.63 -22.52
C GLU A 35 5.70 -21.19 -21.99
N TYR A 36 5.27 -20.26 -22.85
CA TYR A 36 5.12 -18.86 -22.50
C TYR A 36 3.65 -18.44 -22.62
N GLU A 37 3.14 -17.84 -21.55
CA GLU A 37 1.84 -17.18 -21.56
C GLU A 37 2.05 -15.66 -21.74
N GLU A 38 1.33 -15.07 -22.67
CA GLU A 38 1.34 -13.61 -22.89
C GLU A 38 0.19 -12.96 -22.12
N THR A 39 0.50 -11.97 -21.31
CA THR A 39 -0.50 -11.07 -20.72
C THR A 39 -0.25 -9.65 -21.23
N PRO A 40 -1.10 -9.12 -22.13
CA PRO A 40 -0.93 -7.75 -22.63
C PRO A 40 -1.43 -6.72 -21.63
N TYR A 41 -0.58 -5.73 -21.33
CA TYR A 41 -0.91 -4.60 -20.48
C TYR A 41 -1.03 -3.32 -21.28
N ARG A 42 -2.05 -2.50 -20.95
CA ARG A 42 -2.19 -1.13 -21.45
C ARG A 42 -1.32 -0.17 -20.65
N THR A 43 -1.30 -0.35 -19.33
CA THR A 43 -0.54 0.50 -18.42
C THR A 43 0.16 -0.37 -17.37
N MET A 44 1.40 -0.03 -17.07
CA MET A 44 2.18 -0.67 -16.03
C MET A 44 2.89 0.40 -15.21
N ALA A 45 2.48 0.57 -13.96
CA ALA A 45 3.13 1.44 -12.99
C ALA A 45 3.85 0.57 -11.96
N MET A 46 5.18 0.64 -11.95
CA MET A 46 6.05 -0.20 -11.11
C MET A 46 6.87 0.67 -10.19
N LYS A 47 6.87 0.34 -8.90
CA LYS A 47 7.91 0.76 -7.98
C LYS A 47 9.11 -0.19 -8.08
N ASP A 48 8.84 -1.49 -8.09
CA ASP A 48 9.80 -2.59 -8.27
C ASP A 48 9.05 -3.86 -8.71
N VAL A 49 9.76 -4.99 -8.89
CA VAL A 49 9.20 -6.26 -9.37
C VAL A 49 8.11 -6.86 -8.48
N ASN A 50 8.05 -6.44 -7.22
CA ASN A 50 7.09 -6.93 -6.22
C ASN A 50 6.00 -5.91 -5.85
N ASN A 51 6.12 -4.68 -6.34
CA ASN A 51 5.19 -3.59 -6.03
C ASN A 51 4.79 -2.88 -7.32
N TYR A 52 3.62 -3.24 -7.85
CA TYR A 52 3.12 -2.66 -9.11
C TYR A 52 1.60 -2.65 -9.21
N ILE A 53 1.12 -1.79 -10.11
CA ILE A 53 -0.25 -1.76 -10.64
C ILE A 53 -0.14 -2.00 -12.13
N ALA A 54 -0.86 -3.00 -12.64
CA ALA A 54 -0.92 -3.31 -14.06
C ALA A 54 -2.38 -3.30 -14.53
N ILE A 55 -2.64 -2.61 -15.62
CA ILE A 55 -3.96 -2.55 -16.26
C ILE A 55 -3.85 -3.31 -17.56
N CYS A 56 -4.55 -4.42 -17.63
CA CYS A 56 -4.63 -5.25 -18.83
C CYS A 56 -5.40 -4.53 -19.96
N VAL A 57 -5.20 -4.97 -21.18
CA VAL A 57 -5.92 -4.44 -22.34
C VAL A 57 -7.43 -4.72 -22.24
N ASP A 58 -7.83 -5.80 -21.60
CA ASP A 58 -9.24 -6.16 -21.32
C ASP A 58 -9.86 -5.36 -20.15
N GLY A 59 -9.11 -4.42 -19.55
CA GLY A 59 -9.55 -3.58 -18.43
C GLY A 59 -9.39 -4.21 -17.05
N LYS A 60 -8.96 -5.46 -16.94
CA LYS A 60 -8.63 -6.06 -15.64
C LYS A 60 -7.45 -5.36 -14.99
N VAL A 61 -7.52 -5.21 -13.68
CA VAL A 61 -6.44 -4.64 -12.88
C VAL A 61 -5.74 -5.75 -12.12
N LYS A 62 -4.42 -5.79 -12.21
CA LYS A 62 -3.56 -6.65 -11.39
C LYS A 62 -2.71 -5.76 -10.50
N THR A 63 -2.76 -6.00 -9.19
CA THR A 63 -1.96 -5.30 -8.20
C THR A 63 -1.05 -6.28 -7.46
N LYS A 64 0.13 -5.82 -7.04
CA LYS A 64 1.06 -6.62 -6.24
C LYS A 64 1.73 -5.77 -5.17
N GLY A 65 2.04 -6.43 -4.04
CA GLY A 65 2.77 -5.83 -2.93
C GLY A 65 1.99 -4.72 -2.23
N LEU A 66 2.54 -3.52 -2.19
CA LEU A 66 1.93 -2.36 -1.52
C LEU A 66 0.56 -1.95 -2.09
N TYR A 67 0.29 -2.33 -3.33
CA TYR A 67 -0.94 -1.95 -4.03
C TYR A 67 -1.99 -3.06 -4.04
N ALA A 68 -1.65 -4.25 -3.53
CA ALA A 68 -2.59 -5.36 -3.46
C ALA A 68 -3.57 -5.14 -2.32
N ASP A 69 -4.84 -5.47 -2.58
CA ASP A 69 -5.81 -5.59 -1.51
C ASP A 69 -5.34 -6.70 -0.56
N SER A 70 -5.03 -6.30 0.67
CA SER A 70 -4.56 -7.22 1.70
C SER A 70 -5.71 -7.91 2.43
N GLY A 71 -6.94 -7.40 2.30
CA GLY A 71 -8.08 -7.82 3.09
C GLY A 71 -7.81 -7.73 4.60
N LEU A 72 -8.78 -8.10 5.41
CA LEU A 72 -8.65 -8.11 6.88
C LEU A 72 -7.64 -9.16 7.39
N MET A 73 -7.27 -10.14 6.56
CA MET A 73 -6.33 -11.20 6.93
C MET A 73 -4.86 -10.78 6.93
N LYS A 74 -4.53 -9.68 6.28
CA LYS A 74 -3.17 -9.15 6.13
C LYS A 74 -3.17 -7.68 6.48
N ASN A 75 -3.11 -7.31 7.70
CA ASN A 75 -2.88 -5.94 8.17
C ASN A 75 -3.15 -4.84 7.12
N PRO A 76 -4.38 -4.37 6.96
CA PRO A 76 -4.71 -3.32 6.00
C PRO A 76 -3.86 -2.07 6.25
N THR A 77 -3.41 -1.43 5.20
CA THR A 77 -2.53 -0.26 5.25
C THR A 77 -3.05 0.82 4.32
N MET A 78 -4.09 1.54 4.73
CA MET A 78 -4.64 2.64 3.94
C MET A 78 -5.04 2.19 2.53
N GLN A 79 -5.92 1.20 2.42
CA GLN A 79 -6.35 0.63 1.14
C GLN A 79 -6.87 1.69 0.16
N VAL A 80 -7.57 2.71 0.68
CA VAL A 80 -8.07 3.84 -0.12
C VAL A 80 -6.98 4.50 -0.99
N CYS A 81 -5.73 4.55 -0.51
CA CYS A 81 -4.64 5.13 -1.29
C CYS A 81 -4.27 4.28 -2.52
N SER A 82 -4.31 2.95 -2.36
CA SER A 82 -4.05 2.01 -3.46
C SER A 82 -5.18 2.07 -4.49
N ASP A 83 -6.41 2.12 -4.03
CA ASP A 83 -7.59 2.17 -4.88
C ASP A 83 -7.68 3.51 -5.65
N ALA A 84 -7.36 4.62 -4.99
CA ALA A 84 -7.24 5.92 -5.64
C ALA A 84 -6.15 5.94 -6.74
N ALA A 85 -5.01 5.29 -6.48
CA ALA A 85 -3.95 5.17 -7.47
C ALA A 85 -4.39 4.32 -8.68
N VAL A 86 -5.14 3.25 -8.43
CA VAL A 86 -5.74 2.42 -9.50
C VAL A 86 -6.74 3.24 -10.31
N ALA A 87 -7.65 3.96 -9.67
CA ALA A 87 -8.65 4.79 -10.33
C ALA A 87 -8.00 5.88 -11.20
N TYR A 88 -6.94 6.50 -10.71
CA TYR A 88 -6.18 7.47 -11.48
C TYR A 88 -5.53 6.86 -12.73
N LEU A 89 -4.85 5.74 -12.58
CA LEU A 89 -4.16 5.09 -13.70
C LEU A 89 -5.11 4.47 -14.72
N LYS A 90 -6.29 4.03 -14.28
CA LYS A 90 -7.28 3.36 -15.11
C LYS A 90 -8.21 4.34 -15.82
N ASP A 91 -8.76 5.28 -15.05
CA ASP A 91 -9.91 6.09 -15.45
C ASP A 91 -9.61 7.60 -15.40
N GLY A 92 -8.42 8.01 -14.93
CA GLY A 92 -7.99 9.40 -14.84
C GLY A 92 -8.61 10.18 -13.68
N VAL A 93 -9.25 9.50 -12.73
CA VAL A 93 -9.86 10.13 -11.53
C VAL A 93 -8.76 10.63 -10.61
N PHE A 94 -8.76 11.91 -10.27
CA PHE A 94 -7.76 12.45 -9.35
C PHE A 94 -7.89 11.84 -7.96
N PRO A 95 -6.76 11.47 -7.31
CA PRO A 95 -6.78 10.82 -6.00
C PRO A 95 -7.52 11.60 -4.92
N VAL A 96 -7.47 12.92 -4.95
CA VAL A 96 -8.20 13.77 -4.00
C VAL A 96 -9.70 13.60 -4.16
N ASP A 97 -10.21 13.65 -5.39
CA ASP A 97 -11.64 13.50 -5.67
C ASP A 97 -12.13 12.11 -5.29
N TYR A 98 -11.31 11.09 -5.60
CA TYR A 98 -11.60 9.71 -5.21
C TYR A 98 -11.71 9.53 -3.70
N ILE A 99 -10.79 10.13 -2.93
CA ILE A 99 -10.70 9.93 -1.48
C ILE A 99 -11.81 10.72 -0.75
N VAL A 100 -12.16 11.92 -1.23
CA VAL A 100 -13.20 12.76 -0.59
C VAL A 100 -14.58 12.09 -0.67
N ASP A 101 -14.88 11.42 -1.77
CA ASP A 101 -16.16 10.75 -1.98
C ASP A 101 -16.22 9.31 -1.42
N TRP A 102 -15.12 8.84 -0.79
CA TRP A 102 -15.04 7.48 -0.27
C TRP A 102 -15.74 7.33 1.07
N ASP A 103 -16.69 6.41 1.17
CA ASP A 103 -17.61 6.24 2.31
C ASP A 103 -17.25 5.06 3.24
N ARG A 104 -16.17 4.32 2.95
CA ARG A 104 -15.74 3.16 3.73
C ARG A 104 -14.58 3.51 4.68
N PRO A 105 -14.86 3.78 5.97
CA PRO A 105 -13.82 4.20 6.93
C PRO A 105 -12.75 3.13 7.17
N GLU A 106 -13.06 1.84 6.99
CA GLU A 106 -12.11 0.74 7.14
C GLU A 106 -10.94 0.82 6.17
N ASP A 107 -11.12 1.42 4.99
CA ASP A 107 -10.08 1.56 3.98
C ASP A 107 -9.05 2.65 4.33
N PHE A 108 -9.36 3.49 5.32
CA PHE A 108 -8.42 4.47 5.90
C PHE A 108 -7.59 3.90 7.05
N MET A 109 -7.81 2.64 7.43
CA MET A 109 -7.09 2.03 8.53
C MET A 109 -5.69 1.58 8.12
N ALA A 110 -4.74 1.74 9.05
CA ALA A 110 -3.42 1.14 8.95
C ALA A 110 -3.19 0.27 10.20
N ILE A 111 -3.08 -1.02 10.00
CA ILE A 111 -2.85 -1.99 11.08
C ILE A 111 -1.42 -2.50 11.00
N ARG A 112 -0.72 -2.47 12.11
CA ARG A 112 0.64 -3.01 12.23
C ARG A 112 0.74 -3.98 13.38
N ASN A 113 1.43 -5.09 13.15
CA ASN A 113 1.77 -6.01 14.23
C ASN A 113 2.81 -5.37 15.14
N VAL A 114 2.53 -5.35 16.44
CA VAL A 114 3.45 -4.86 17.47
C VAL A 114 4.05 -6.07 18.18
N LYS A 115 5.37 -6.22 18.12
CA LYS A 115 6.06 -7.27 18.89
C LYS A 115 6.05 -6.91 20.37
N GLY A 116 5.56 -7.81 21.22
CA GLY A 116 5.60 -7.67 22.68
C GLY A 116 4.31 -7.20 23.33
N GLY A 117 3.19 -7.25 22.67
CA GLY A 117 1.85 -6.95 23.20
C GLY A 117 1.08 -5.91 22.39
N GLY A 118 -0.17 -5.70 22.74
CA GLY A 118 -1.00 -4.67 22.13
C GLY A 118 -0.65 -3.27 22.64
N VAL A 119 -0.83 -2.27 21.79
CA VAL A 119 -0.69 -0.86 22.14
C VAL A 119 -2.04 -0.18 21.90
N GLN A 120 -2.58 0.45 22.93
CA GLN A 120 -3.79 1.25 22.80
C GLN A 120 -3.40 2.73 22.77
N HIS A 121 -3.96 3.46 21.82
CA HIS A 121 -3.80 4.91 21.72
C HIS A 121 -5.11 5.59 22.09
N LYS A 122 -5.02 6.58 22.96
CA LYS A 122 -6.12 7.52 23.21
C LYS A 122 -5.68 8.91 22.75
N LYS A 123 -6.28 9.41 21.69
CA LYS A 123 -6.08 10.78 21.24
C LYS A 123 -7.05 11.68 21.99
N MET A 124 -6.55 12.78 22.53
CA MET A 124 -7.37 13.89 22.98
C MET A 124 -7.33 14.98 21.93
N GLU A 125 -8.49 15.47 21.54
CA GLU A 125 -8.61 16.60 20.63
C GLU A 125 -8.45 17.88 21.42
N LEU A 126 -7.50 18.68 21.00
CA LEU A 126 -7.17 19.98 21.54
C LEU A 126 -7.02 20.92 20.36
N ASP A 127 -7.32 22.19 20.51
CA ASP A 127 -7.31 23.16 19.41
C ASP A 127 -6.01 23.11 18.58
N ASP A 128 -4.97 23.82 19.03
CA ASP A 128 -3.66 23.84 18.36
C ASP A 128 -2.66 22.82 18.93
N SER A 129 -3.05 22.08 19.94
CA SER A 129 -2.23 21.07 20.57
C SER A 129 -2.98 19.75 20.70
N TRP A 130 -2.22 18.68 20.84
CA TRP A 130 -2.76 17.35 21.03
C TRP A 130 -1.87 16.53 21.96
N ALA A 131 -2.51 15.65 22.70
CA ALA A 131 -1.82 14.69 23.54
C ALA A 131 -2.29 13.26 23.22
N VAL A 132 -1.37 12.36 23.16
CA VAL A 132 -1.64 10.94 22.92
C VAL A 132 -1.03 10.14 24.07
N ASN A 133 -1.85 9.31 24.68
CA ASN A 133 -1.40 8.32 25.64
C ASN A 133 -1.29 6.97 24.96
N THR A 134 -0.14 6.33 25.09
CA THR A 134 0.09 4.98 24.61
C THR A 134 0.14 4.00 25.77
N TRP A 135 -0.63 2.92 25.68
CA TRP A 135 -0.67 1.85 26.66
C TRP A 135 -0.08 0.60 26.06
N LYS A 136 0.69 -0.11 26.85
CA LYS A 136 1.28 -1.39 26.48
C LYS A 136 0.69 -2.48 27.36
N LEU A 137 0.28 -3.58 26.75
CA LEU A 137 -0.08 -4.76 27.50
C LEU A 137 1.20 -5.48 27.99
N ASN A 138 1.27 -5.75 29.28
CA ASN A 138 2.34 -6.59 29.81
C ASN A 138 2.10 -8.08 29.45
N LYS A 139 3.05 -8.94 29.83
CA LYS A 139 2.93 -10.40 29.55
C LYS A 139 1.73 -11.07 30.24
N LYS A 140 1.08 -10.41 31.19
CA LYS A 140 -0.12 -10.89 31.90
C LYS A 140 -1.41 -10.33 31.29
N GLY A 141 -1.31 -9.48 30.26
CA GLY A 141 -2.47 -8.85 29.63
C GLY A 141 -2.98 -7.60 30.38
N GLU A 142 -2.22 -7.09 31.37
CA GLU A 142 -2.59 -5.88 32.10
C GLU A 142 -2.09 -4.64 31.36
N GLU A 143 -2.91 -3.61 31.30
CA GLU A 143 -2.57 -2.34 30.67
C GLU A 143 -1.54 -1.58 31.53
N GLN A 144 -0.43 -1.19 30.92
CA GLN A 144 0.57 -0.33 31.53
C GLN A 144 0.81 0.90 30.68
N PRO A 145 0.82 2.11 31.24
CA PRO A 145 1.14 3.32 30.49
C PRO A 145 2.60 3.25 30.02
N GLU A 146 2.81 3.30 28.71
CA GLU A 146 4.16 3.25 28.13
C GLU A 146 4.74 4.64 27.95
N SER A 147 3.96 5.54 27.39
CA SER A 147 4.44 6.89 27.05
C SER A 147 3.29 7.85 26.83
N TRP A 148 3.56 9.11 27.10
CA TRP A 148 2.75 10.22 26.65
C TRP A 148 3.46 10.94 25.51
N TYR A 149 2.70 11.35 24.51
CA TYR A 149 3.17 12.20 23.43
C TYR A 149 2.37 13.48 23.45
N HIS A 150 3.05 14.59 23.40
CA HIS A 150 2.45 15.91 23.32
C HIS A 150 3.02 16.67 22.13
N GLY A 151 2.15 17.28 21.37
CA GLY A 151 2.52 18.07 20.20
C GLY A 151 1.59 19.26 20.03
N VAL A 152 2.12 20.27 19.38
CA VAL A 152 1.36 21.43 18.90
C VAL A 152 1.30 21.32 17.39
N SER A 153 0.16 21.70 16.79
CA SER A 153 -0.03 21.64 15.33
C SER A 153 1.16 22.24 14.58
N GLY A 154 1.64 21.52 13.55
CA GLY A 154 2.80 21.92 12.76
C GLY A 154 4.17 21.77 13.43
N LYS A 155 4.26 21.23 14.64
CA LYS A 155 5.52 20.99 15.35
C LYS A 155 5.79 19.51 15.57
N THR A 156 7.07 19.19 15.80
CA THR A 156 7.51 17.83 16.11
C THR A 156 6.93 17.37 17.44
N VAL A 157 6.39 16.15 17.42
CA VAL A 157 5.89 15.48 18.63
C VAL A 157 7.03 15.19 19.58
N LYS A 158 6.85 15.52 20.85
CA LYS A 158 7.80 15.19 21.92
C LYS A 158 7.21 14.11 22.83
N ARG A 159 8.02 13.13 23.15
CA ARG A 159 7.71 12.17 24.20
C ARG A 159 7.83 12.85 25.55
N VAL A 160 6.82 12.69 26.42
CA VAL A 160 6.81 13.19 27.78
C VAL A 160 6.59 12.05 28.78
N SER A 161 7.13 12.17 29.97
CA SER A 161 7.03 11.14 31.01
C SER A 161 5.79 11.26 31.89
N LYS A 162 5.02 12.32 31.72
CA LYS A 162 3.80 12.58 32.46
C LYS A 162 2.64 12.93 31.52
N PRO A 163 1.41 12.64 31.95
CA PRO A 163 0.24 13.09 31.19
C PRO A 163 0.26 14.63 31.09
N PRO A 164 -0.32 15.19 30.01
CA PRO A 164 -0.53 16.62 29.92
C PRO A 164 -1.42 17.09 31.07
N PRO A 165 -1.30 18.32 31.53
CA PRO A 165 -2.20 18.88 32.52
C PRO A 165 -3.65 18.80 32.02
N GLU A 166 -4.58 18.60 32.94
CA GLU A 166 -6.03 18.44 32.61
C GLU A 166 -6.66 19.73 32.04
N GLU A 167 -5.97 20.83 32.15
CA GLU A 167 -6.37 22.17 31.68
C GLU A 167 -5.59 22.56 30.42
N ILE A 168 -5.83 21.89 29.29
CA ILE A 168 -5.41 22.40 27.98
C ILE A 168 -6.58 22.29 27.02
#